data_846c7ed8e005a0d4ce45c3af20b13bdb
#
_entry.id   846c7ed8e005a0d4ce45c3af20b13bdb
#
_cell.length_a   1.000
_cell.length_b   1.000
_cell.length_c   1.000
_cell.angle_alpha   90.00
_cell.angle_beta   90.00
_cell.angle_gamma   90.00
#
_symmetry.space_group_name_H-M   'P 1'
#
loop_
_entity.id
_entity.type
_entity.pdbx_description
1 polymer ?
#
loop_
_entity_poly.entity_id
_entity_poly.type
_entity_poly.pdbx_seq_one_letter_code
_entity_poly.pdbx_strand_id
1 'polypeptide(L)'
;VPKTVLMLATFGLEIVEVGGTLALHAQAGDKVHAAVLLSRETSRPQISESAKILGVQSVQFLGFNYGEVQPDIPSKIKLVRVFRELKPDILITQDPEHSYHDLDPDRRLAMLLYLEAAAIANRDWRIEECGGFAPHTISHIYYMSPENANCVVEIGATFALKQKALDALGFQLAYSAQVMKERIGDAVLRNIVPNYDALKDDNLELGRALHHEMDRALAMYHGILSHSGAAMAEAFRYQGQFKLDKLM
;
A
#
# COMPACT_ATOMS: atom_id res chain seq x y z
N VAL A 1 -9.01 -22.15 4.99
CA VAL A 1 -7.90 -21.87 5.91
C VAL A 1 -7.58 -20.39 5.79
N PRO A 2 -7.50 -19.64 6.90
CA PRO A 2 -7.10 -18.24 6.88
C PRO A 2 -5.74 -18.06 6.16
N LYS A 3 -5.65 -17.00 5.37
CA LYS A 3 -4.43 -16.61 4.67
C LYS A 3 -3.61 -15.60 5.49
N THR A 4 -2.32 -15.55 5.25
CA THR A 4 -1.47 -14.47 5.75
C THR A 4 -1.25 -13.47 4.62
N VAL A 5 -1.67 -12.22 4.83
CA VAL A 5 -1.52 -11.11 3.88
C VAL A 5 -0.49 -10.15 4.43
N LEU A 6 0.49 -9.78 3.62
CA LEU A 6 1.47 -8.76 3.95
C LEU A 6 1.33 -7.59 2.97
N MET A 7 1.02 -6.41 3.50
CA MET A 7 1.15 -5.14 2.79
C MET A 7 2.55 -4.59 3.01
N LEU A 8 3.34 -4.49 1.94
CA LEU A 8 4.69 -3.94 1.96
C LEU A 8 4.68 -2.55 1.35
N ALA A 9 4.78 -1.54 2.20
CA ALA A 9 4.66 -0.13 1.86
C ALA A 9 6.02 0.57 1.87
N THR A 10 6.25 1.47 0.92
CA THR A 10 7.41 2.36 0.96
C THR A 10 7.21 3.45 2.00
N PHE A 11 6.03 4.08 2.01
CA PHE A 11 5.58 5.03 3.02
C PHE A 11 4.30 4.50 3.70
N GLY A 12 3.80 5.16 4.72
CA GLY A 12 2.63 4.63 5.45
C GLY A 12 1.28 4.82 4.74
N LEU A 13 1.18 5.73 3.76
CA LEU A 13 -0.08 6.01 3.06
C LEU A 13 -0.56 4.82 2.23
N GLU A 14 0.34 4.04 1.64
CA GLU A 14 0.02 2.90 0.79
C GLU A 14 -0.83 1.84 1.51
N ILE A 15 -0.76 1.75 2.84
CA ILE A 15 -1.64 0.88 3.64
C ILE A 15 -3.11 1.28 3.46
N VAL A 16 -3.38 2.58 3.39
CA VAL A 16 -4.75 3.09 3.20
C VAL A 16 -5.15 3.04 1.73
N GLU A 17 -4.23 3.21 0.80
CA GLU A 17 -4.53 3.14 -0.63
C GLU A 17 -5.17 1.78 -1.01
N VAL A 18 -4.78 0.70 -0.33
CA VAL A 18 -5.40 -0.63 -0.46
C VAL A 18 -6.22 -1.03 0.77
N GLY A 19 -6.64 -0.04 1.55
CA GLY A 19 -7.27 -0.23 2.85
C GLY A 19 -8.60 -0.98 2.80
N GLY A 20 -9.38 -0.78 1.74
CA GLY A 20 -10.62 -1.52 1.53
C GLY A 20 -10.39 -3.02 1.42
N THR A 21 -9.40 -3.42 0.61
CA THR A 21 -9.00 -4.82 0.44
C THR A 21 -8.42 -5.40 1.72
N LEU A 22 -7.56 -4.68 2.44
CA LEU A 22 -7.02 -5.16 3.72
C LEU A 22 -8.12 -5.40 4.75
N ALA A 23 -9.11 -4.49 4.83
CA ALA A 23 -10.25 -4.64 5.72
C ALA A 23 -11.13 -5.85 5.36
N LEU A 24 -11.33 -6.14 4.07
CA LEU A 24 -12.04 -7.35 3.63
C LEU A 24 -11.32 -8.62 4.08
N HIS A 25 -10.01 -8.71 3.91
CA HIS A 25 -9.20 -9.83 4.38
C HIS A 25 -9.31 -10.00 5.90
N ALA A 26 -9.18 -8.90 6.66
CA ALA A 26 -9.31 -8.93 8.12
C ALA A 26 -10.71 -9.41 8.57
N GLN A 27 -11.78 -8.93 7.92
CA GLN A 27 -13.16 -9.36 8.21
C GLN A 27 -13.41 -10.83 7.84
N ALA A 28 -12.72 -11.34 6.82
CA ALA A 28 -12.76 -12.76 6.44
C ALA A 28 -11.97 -13.67 7.40
N GLY A 29 -11.27 -13.11 8.38
CA GLY A 29 -10.49 -13.87 9.36
C GLY A 29 -9.05 -14.17 8.92
N ASP A 30 -8.56 -13.54 7.86
CA ASP A 30 -7.18 -13.63 7.44
C ASP A 30 -6.26 -12.86 8.39
N LYS A 31 -4.98 -13.25 8.42
CA LYS A 31 -3.93 -12.55 9.19
C LYS A 31 -3.34 -11.45 8.32
N VAL A 32 -3.68 -10.22 8.62
CA VAL A 32 -3.21 -9.06 7.85
C VAL A 32 -2.08 -8.37 8.61
N HIS A 33 -0.93 -8.21 7.95
CA HIS A 33 0.26 -7.53 8.46
C HIS A 33 0.71 -6.44 7.50
N ALA A 34 1.42 -5.45 8.01
CA ALA A 34 2.06 -4.43 7.18
C ALA A 34 3.54 -4.28 7.56
N ALA A 35 4.37 -3.92 6.59
CA ALA A 35 5.73 -3.48 6.82
C ALA A 35 5.97 -2.17 6.05
N VAL A 36 6.55 -1.17 6.73
CA VAL A 36 6.79 0.17 6.19
C VAL A 36 8.30 0.42 6.15
N LEU A 37 8.80 0.72 4.95
CA LEU A 37 10.23 0.95 4.73
C LEU A 37 10.68 2.26 5.39
N LEU A 38 10.02 3.34 5.02
CA LEU A 38 10.35 4.71 5.38
C LEU A 38 9.26 5.32 6.25
N SER A 39 9.62 5.73 7.46
CA SER A 39 8.71 6.42 8.35
C SER A 39 9.47 7.28 9.35
N ARG A 40 8.99 8.50 9.57
CA ARG A 40 9.47 9.30 10.70
C ARG A 40 8.88 8.73 11.99
N GLU A 41 9.62 8.77 13.08
CA GLU A 41 9.13 8.31 14.38
C GLU A 41 7.82 9.00 14.79
N THR A 42 7.69 10.29 14.48
CA THR A 42 6.48 11.09 14.77
C THR A 42 5.25 10.67 14.00
N SER A 43 5.40 10.03 12.82
CA SER A 43 4.27 9.55 12.01
C SER A 43 3.85 8.11 12.33
N ARG A 44 4.72 7.31 12.97
CA ARG A 44 4.46 5.89 13.26
C ARG A 44 3.19 5.64 14.08
N PRO A 45 2.84 6.45 15.12
CA PRO A 45 1.58 6.25 15.85
C PRO A 45 0.34 6.40 14.95
N GLN A 46 0.33 7.39 14.04
CA GLN A 46 -0.77 7.60 13.10
C GLN A 46 -0.89 6.45 12.09
N ILE A 47 0.24 5.98 11.55
CA ILE A 47 0.28 4.82 10.63
C ILE A 47 -0.23 3.57 11.35
N SER A 48 0.19 3.34 12.60
CA SER A 48 -0.26 2.18 13.38
C SER A 48 -1.77 2.24 13.70
N GLU A 49 -2.30 3.42 14.04
CA GLU A 49 -3.74 3.58 14.29
C GLU A 49 -4.54 3.41 13.01
N SER A 50 -4.10 3.98 11.90
CA SER A 50 -4.71 3.79 10.58
C SER A 50 -4.78 2.31 10.19
N ALA A 51 -3.66 1.59 10.31
CA ALA A 51 -3.58 0.16 10.06
C ALA A 51 -4.52 -0.66 10.97
N LYS A 52 -4.59 -0.31 12.27
CA LYS A 52 -5.47 -0.95 13.23
C LYS A 52 -6.95 -0.78 12.88
N ILE A 53 -7.37 0.40 12.39
CA ILE A 53 -8.76 0.63 11.92
C ILE A 53 -9.13 -0.33 10.80
N LEU A 54 -8.18 -0.68 9.93
CA LEU A 54 -8.36 -1.65 8.83
C LEU A 54 -8.29 -3.12 9.28
N GLY A 55 -8.02 -3.39 10.55
CA GLY A 55 -7.87 -4.74 11.07
C GLY A 55 -6.48 -5.36 10.85
N VAL A 56 -5.48 -4.56 10.48
CA VAL A 56 -4.08 -4.99 10.40
C VAL A 56 -3.56 -5.33 11.79
N GLN A 57 -3.04 -6.54 11.97
CA GLN A 57 -2.63 -7.07 13.27
C GLN A 57 -1.28 -6.54 13.75
N SER A 58 -0.37 -6.26 12.83
CA SER A 58 0.94 -5.69 13.16
C SER A 58 1.48 -4.80 12.04
N VAL A 59 2.22 -3.77 12.43
CA VAL A 59 2.99 -2.92 11.52
C VAL A 59 4.46 -2.97 11.93
N GLN A 60 5.32 -3.44 11.02
CA GLN A 60 6.77 -3.43 11.22
C GLN A 60 7.36 -2.19 10.53
N PHE A 61 8.10 -1.36 11.27
CA PHE A 61 8.82 -0.20 10.71
C PHE A 61 10.28 -0.59 10.49
N LEU A 62 10.72 -0.63 9.23
CA LEU A 62 12.00 -1.22 8.85
C LEU A 62 13.20 -0.27 9.03
N GLY A 63 12.93 1.02 9.28
CA GLY A 63 13.96 2.00 9.68
C GLY A 63 14.98 2.29 8.58
N PHE A 64 14.53 2.40 7.34
CA PHE A 64 15.35 2.95 6.26
C PHE A 64 15.37 4.48 6.33
N ASN A 65 16.40 5.09 5.79
CA ASN A 65 16.54 6.54 5.70
C ASN A 65 16.05 7.03 4.33
N TYR A 66 15.42 8.20 4.32
CA TYR A 66 14.98 8.86 3.09
C TYR A 66 16.19 9.21 2.19
N GLY A 67 16.08 8.89 0.90
CA GLY A 67 17.13 9.11 -0.10
C GLY A 67 18.27 8.08 -0.06
N GLU A 68 18.20 7.07 0.83
CA GLU A 68 19.27 6.09 1.03
C GLU A 68 18.81 4.64 0.75
N VAL A 69 17.62 4.44 0.22
CA VAL A 69 17.15 3.09 -0.12
C VAL A 69 18.02 2.50 -1.22
N GLN A 70 18.57 1.32 -0.98
CA GLN A 70 19.40 0.59 -1.94
C GLN A 70 19.03 -0.89 -1.95
N PRO A 71 19.02 -1.57 -3.11
CA PRO A 71 18.82 -3.01 -3.20
C PRO A 71 20.11 -3.78 -2.87
N ASP A 72 20.78 -3.39 -1.80
CA ASP A 72 22.02 -4.01 -1.32
C ASP A 72 21.77 -5.21 -0.40
N ILE A 73 22.84 -5.89 0.01
CA ILE A 73 22.74 -7.09 0.85
C ILE A 73 22.12 -6.79 2.22
N PRO A 74 22.52 -5.75 2.97
CA PRO A 74 21.89 -5.43 4.25
C PRO A 74 20.39 -5.15 4.16
N SER A 75 19.98 -4.43 3.12
CA SER A 75 18.57 -4.12 2.86
C SER A 75 17.76 -5.37 2.53
N LYS A 76 18.31 -6.27 1.68
CA LYS A 76 17.69 -7.56 1.36
C LYS A 76 17.53 -8.44 2.60
N ILE A 77 18.53 -8.50 3.49
CA ILE A 77 18.45 -9.26 4.75
C ILE A 77 17.25 -8.81 5.58
N LYS A 78 17.04 -7.50 5.73
CA LYS A 78 15.89 -6.97 6.47
C LYS A 78 14.55 -7.45 5.91
N LEU A 79 14.36 -7.38 4.59
CA LEU A 79 13.10 -7.78 3.96
C LEU A 79 12.91 -9.29 3.89
N VAL A 80 13.95 -10.04 3.55
CA VAL A 80 13.91 -11.52 3.55
C VAL A 80 13.55 -12.04 4.93
N ARG A 81 14.06 -11.40 6.00
CA ARG A 81 13.67 -11.73 7.37
C ARG A 81 12.16 -11.53 7.57
N VAL A 82 11.59 -10.39 7.16
CA VAL A 82 10.14 -10.12 7.27
C VAL A 82 9.32 -11.20 6.55
N PHE A 83 9.69 -11.54 5.30
CA PHE A 83 8.97 -12.55 4.53
C PHE A 83 9.04 -13.94 5.17
N ARG A 84 10.18 -14.34 5.71
CA ARG A 84 10.34 -15.65 6.36
C ARG A 84 9.70 -15.71 7.74
N GLU A 85 9.69 -14.60 8.47
CA GLU A 85 9.06 -14.49 9.79
C GLU A 85 7.53 -14.55 9.67
N LEU A 86 6.95 -13.71 8.81
CA LEU A 86 5.50 -13.60 8.66
C LEU A 86 4.89 -14.67 7.76
N LYS A 87 5.68 -15.26 6.86
CA LYS A 87 5.26 -16.31 5.91
C LYS A 87 3.99 -15.94 5.13
N PRO A 88 3.97 -14.81 4.41
CA PRO A 88 2.77 -14.39 3.70
C PRO A 88 2.44 -15.32 2.54
N ASP A 89 1.15 -15.70 2.46
CA ASP A 89 0.57 -16.33 1.26
C ASP A 89 0.39 -15.29 0.16
N ILE A 90 0.04 -14.06 0.55
CA ILE A 90 -0.27 -12.94 -0.33
C ILE A 90 0.63 -11.76 0.05
N LEU A 91 1.33 -11.24 -0.94
CA LEU A 91 2.07 -9.98 -0.87
C LEU A 91 1.33 -8.92 -1.68
N ILE A 92 1.05 -7.78 -1.06
CA ILE A 92 0.58 -6.57 -1.75
C ILE A 92 1.72 -5.54 -1.67
N THR A 93 2.11 -4.97 -2.80
CA THR A 93 3.16 -3.95 -2.86
C THR A 93 2.98 -3.05 -4.08
N GLN A 94 3.81 -2.02 -4.22
CA GLN A 94 3.74 -1.09 -5.36
C GLN A 94 4.07 -1.76 -6.69
N ASP A 95 3.45 -1.28 -7.78
CA ASP A 95 3.67 -1.82 -9.12
C ASP A 95 5.06 -1.45 -9.65
N PRO A 96 5.85 -2.42 -10.14
CA PRO A 96 7.13 -2.17 -10.80
C PRO A 96 7.04 -1.25 -12.00
N GLU A 97 6.00 -1.36 -12.84
CA GLU A 97 5.83 -0.54 -14.03
C GLU A 97 5.61 0.92 -13.64
N HIS A 98 4.69 1.17 -12.71
CA HIS A 98 4.43 2.51 -12.18
C HIS A 98 5.67 3.09 -11.48
N SER A 99 6.31 2.32 -10.60
CA SER A 99 7.43 2.80 -9.79
C SER A 99 8.68 3.06 -10.62
N TYR A 100 8.86 2.39 -11.76
CA TYR A 100 10.01 2.62 -12.65
C TYR A 100 10.07 4.06 -13.17
N HIS A 101 8.92 4.66 -13.42
CA HIS A 101 8.79 6.04 -13.91
C HIS A 101 8.68 7.09 -12.80
N ASP A 102 8.58 6.67 -11.52
CA ASP A 102 8.49 7.59 -10.41
C ASP A 102 9.79 8.40 -10.27
N LEU A 103 9.67 9.71 -10.10
CA LEU A 103 10.81 10.59 -9.85
C LEU A 103 11.39 10.40 -8.45
N ASP A 104 10.62 9.87 -7.51
CA ASP A 104 11.08 9.55 -6.17
C ASP A 104 12.07 8.37 -6.23
N PRO A 105 13.36 8.58 -5.90
CA PRO A 105 14.36 7.52 -5.94
C PRO A 105 14.08 6.40 -4.94
N ASP A 106 13.49 6.72 -3.78
CA ASP A 106 13.17 5.73 -2.77
C ASP A 106 12.11 4.76 -3.25
N ARG A 107 11.08 5.23 -3.96
CA ARG A 107 10.07 4.35 -4.55
C ARG A 107 10.63 3.42 -5.62
N ARG A 108 11.46 3.96 -6.52
CA ARG A 108 12.09 3.13 -7.57
C ARG A 108 12.99 2.04 -7.00
N LEU A 109 13.83 2.40 -6.03
CA LEU A 109 14.79 1.47 -5.44
C LEU A 109 14.12 0.51 -4.46
N ALA A 110 13.09 0.96 -3.73
CA ALA A 110 12.26 0.10 -2.90
C ALA A 110 11.59 -1.00 -3.73
N MET A 111 11.02 -0.67 -4.89
CA MET A 111 10.41 -1.65 -5.78
C MET A 111 11.40 -2.75 -6.17
N LEU A 112 12.62 -2.39 -6.62
CA LEU A 112 13.65 -3.37 -6.94
C LEU A 112 14.02 -4.23 -5.74
N LEU A 113 14.20 -3.60 -4.58
CA LEU A 113 14.51 -4.27 -3.33
C LEU A 113 13.42 -5.28 -2.94
N TYR A 114 12.13 -4.92 -3.10
CA TYR A 114 11.00 -5.79 -2.79
C TYR A 114 10.99 -7.05 -3.65
N LEU A 115 11.14 -6.89 -4.96
CA LEU A 115 11.13 -8.00 -5.91
C LEU A 115 12.31 -8.95 -5.70
N GLU A 116 13.51 -8.40 -5.51
CA GLU A 116 14.69 -9.21 -5.26
C GLU A 116 14.60 -9.96 -3.93
N ALA A 117 14.14 -9.30 -2.87
CA ALA A 117 13.96 -9.95 -1.57
C ALA A 117 12.89 -11.04 -1.62
N ALA A 118 11.75 -10.81 -2.30
CA ALA A 118 10.70 -11.81 -2.49
C ALA A 118 11.22 -13.03 -3.26
N ALA A 119 12.01 -12.82 -4.33
CA ALA A 119 12.61 -13.89 -5.11
C ALA A 119 13.69 -14.69 -4.35
N ILE A 120 14.35 -14.08 -3.36
CA ILE A 120 15.40 -14.72 -2.54
C ILE A 120 14.79 -15.43 -1.33
N ALA A 121 13.64 -14.99 -0.84
CA ALA A 121 13.04 -15.49 0.41
C ALA A 121 12.85 -17.02 0.44
N ASN A 122 12.64 -17.66 -0.71
CA ASN A 122 12.47 -19.11 -0.84
C ASN A 122 13.78 -19.91 -0.98
N ARG A 123 14.94 -19.24 -0.98
CA ARG A 123 16.25 -19.89 -1.19
C ARG A 123 16.96 -20.12 0.14
N ASP A 124 17.90 -21.06 0.14
CA ASP A 124 18.88 -21.23 1.22
C ASP A 124 19.93 -20.10 1.11
N TRP A 125 19.56 -18.91 1.58
CA TRP A 125 20.40 -17.74 1.49
C TRP A 125 20.43 -17.00 2.84
N ARG A 126 21.61 -16.87 3.43
CA ARG A 126 21.88 -16.11 4.67
C ARG A 126 20.85 -16.36 5.77
N ILE A 127 20.58 -17.65 6.06
CA ILE A 127 19.52 -18.06 7.01
C ILE A 127 19.71 -17.37 8.36
N GLU A 128 20.90 -17.47 8.93
CA GLU A 128 21.22 -16.92 10.26
C GLU A 128 21.09 -15.38 10.29
N GLU A 129 21.61 -14.69 9.28
CA GLU A 129 21.53 -13.24 9.16
C GLU A 129 20.08 -12.76 8.97
N CYS A 130 19.26 -13.57 8.34
CA CYS A 130 17.82 -13.33 8.19
C CYS A 130 16.99 -13.78 9.40
N GLY A 131 17.62 -14.04 10.57
CA GLY A 131 16.95 -14.37 11.82
C GLY A 131 16.74 -15.84 12.08
N GLY A 132 17.41 -16.75 11.37
CA GLY A 132 17.28 -18.21 11.52
C GLY A 132 15.98 -18.79 10.98
N PHE A 133 15.17 -18.00 10.29
CA PHE A 133 13.89 -18.45 9.73
C PHE A 133 14.08 -19.29 8.47
N ALA A 134 13.30 -20.37 8.35
CA ALA A 134 13.32 -21.24 7.16
C ALA A 134 12.87 -20.47 5.90
N PRO A 135 13.36 -20.85 4.70
CA PRO A 135 12.91 -20.31 3.44
C PRO A 135 11.39 -20.35 3.29
N HIS A 136 10.83 -19.34 2.66
CA HIS A 136 9.40 -19.21 2.43
C HIS A 136 9.10 -18.76 1.00
N THR A 137 8.13 -19.40 0.34
CA THR A 137 7.66 -19.03 -0.99
C THR A 137 6.38 -18.19 -0.87
N ILE A 138 6.40 -16.99 -1.42
CA ILE A 138 5.20 -16.13 -1.53
C ILE A 138 4.40 -16.62 -2.75
N SER A 139 3.17 -17.09 -2.50
CA SER A 139 2.36 -17.73 -3.54
C SER A 139 1.70 -16.74 -4.48
N HIS A 140 1.31 -15.56 -3.97
CA HIS A 140 0.55 -14.56 -4.74
C HIS A 140 1.13 -13.18 -4.49
N ILE A 141 1.41 -12.43 -5.57
CA ILE A 141 1.85 -11.04 -5.51
C ILE A 141 0.84 -10.19 -6.25
N TYR A 142 0.34 -9.16 -5.58
CA TYR A 142 -0.57 -8.17 -6.15
C TYR A 142 0.11 -6.80 -6.09
N TYR A 143 0.21 -6.17 -7.23
CA TYR A 143 0.75 -4.82 -7.36
C TYR A 143 -0.39 -3.81 -7.29
N MET A 144 -0.30 -2.89 -6.32
CA MET A 144 -1.24 -1.79 -6.14
C MET A 144 -0.93 -0.62 -7.08
N SER A 145 -1.92 0.24 -7.31
CA SER A 145 -1.82 1.42 -8.18
C SER A 145 -1.17 1.11 -9.54
N PRO A 146 -1.60 0.05 -10.22
CA PRO A 146 -0.92 -0.42 -11.42
C PRO A 146 -1.25 0.43 -12.64
N GLU A 147 -0.29 0.54 -13.56
CA GLU A 147 -0.51 1.11 -14.91
C GLU A 147 -1.52 0.27 -15.71
N ASN A 148 -1.43 -1.06 -15.60
CA ASN A 148 -2.24 -2.01 -16.33
C ASN A 148 -2.90 -3.01 -15.36
N ALA A 149 -4.01 -2.59 -14.74
CA ALA A 149 -4.78 -3.46 -13.86
C ALA A 149 -5.35 -4.67 -14.62
N ASN A 150 -5.26 -5.86 -14.02
CA ASN A 150 -5.87 -7.08 -14.55
C ASN A 150 -6.87 -7.72 -13.58
N CYS A 151 -7.02 -7.17 -12.39
CA CYS A 151 -8.04 -7.56 -11.42
C CYS A 151 -8.46 -6.36 -10.55
N VAL A 152 -9.66 -6.45 -10.02
CA VAL A 152 -10.22 -5.46 -9.09
C VAL A 152 -10.85 -6.17 -7.90
N VAL A 153 -10.85 -5.51 -6.75
CA VAL A 153 -11.55 -5.96 -5.54
C VAL A 153 -12.64 -4.96 -5.23
N GLU A 154 -13.91 -5.42 -5.16
CA GLU A 154 -15.03 -4.59 -4.71
C GLU A 154 -14.85 -4.24 -3.23
N ILE A 155 -14.83 -2.96 -2.91
CA ILE A 155 -14.59 -2.45 -1.56
C ILE A 155 -15.74 -1.63 -0.98
N GLY A 156 -16.89 -1.59 -1.64
CA GLY A 156 -18.02 -0.76 -1.18
C GLY A 156 -18.40 -1.03 0.29
N ALA A 157 -18.34 -2.28 0.73
CA ALA A 157 -18.63 -2.66 2.11
C ALA A 157 -17.58 -2.15 3.13
N THR A 158 -16.35 -1.93 2.72
CA THR A 158 -15.23 -1.51 3.57
C THR A 158 -14.75 -0.09 3.28
N PHE A 159 -15.34 0.60 2.30
CA PHE A 159 -14.94 1.93 1.90
C PHE A 159 -14.98 2.95 3.06
N ALA A 160 -16.02 2.88 3.91
CA ALA A 160 -16.10 3.75 5.08
C ALA A 160 -14.98 3.51 6.11
N LEU A 161 -14.53 2.25 6.26
CA LEU A 161 -13.36 1.94 7.10
C LEU A 161 -12.07 2.49 6.50
N LYS A 162 -11.92 2.39 5.18
CA LYS A 162 -10.78 2.98 4.46
C LYS A 162 -10.70 4.48 4.69
N GLN A 163 -11.82 5.21 4.52
CA GLN A 163 -11.87 6.66 4.78
C GLN A 163 -11.54 6.98 6.24
N LYS A 164 -12.08 6.23 7.19
CA LYS A 164 -11.75 6.40 8.62
C LYS A 164 -10.26 6.16 8.91
N ALA A 165 -9.65 5.18 8.26
CA ALA A 165 -8.22 4.91 8.39
C ALA A 165 -7.37 6.04 7.80
N LEU A 166 -7.81 6.60 6.68
CA LEU A 166 -7.20 7.80 6.07
C LEU A 166 -7.22 9.00 7.03
N ASP A 167 -8.33 9.23 7.70
CA ASP A 167 -8.48 10.32 8.68
C ASP A 167 -7.48 10.27 9.83
N ALA A 168 -6.97 9.08 10.17
CA ALA A 168 -5.95 8.90 11.19
C ALA A 168 -4.55 9.39 10.74
N LEU A 169 -4.33 9.60 9.43
CA LEU A 169 -3.06 10.06 8.87
C LEU A 169 -2.97 11.60 8.80
N GLY A 170 -3.31 12.30 9.88
CA GLY A 170 -3.41 13.77 9.90
C GLY A 170 -2.18 14.49 9.38
N PHE A 171 -0.99 13.99 9.68
CA PHE A 171 0.25 14.55 9.13
C PHE A 171 0.27 14.52 7.60
N GLN A 172 -0.08 13.36 7.01
CA GLN A 172 -0.10 13.20 5.55
C GLN A 172 -1.15 14.09 4.90
N LEU A 173 -2.34 14.16 5.50
CA LEU A 173 -3.45 14.97 5.00
C LEU A 173 -3.07 16.46 4.96
N ALA A 174 -2.53 17.00 6.05
CA ALA A 174 -2.11 18.40 6.12
C ALA A 174 -1.00 18.73 5.12
N TYR A 175 -0.02 17.83 4.98
CA TYR A 175 1.05 17.97 4.00
C TYR A 175 0.52 17.96 2.55
N SER A 176 -0.35 17.01 2.21
CA SER A 176 -0.95 16.92 0.87
C SER A 176 -1.75 18.18 0.52
N ALA A 177 -2.55 18.71 1.45
CA ALA A 177 -3.30 19.94 1.23
C ALA A 177 -2.38 21.13 0.91
N GLN A 178 -1.30 21.28 1.68
CA GLN A 178 -0.32 22.34 1.41
C GLN A 178 0.27 22.21 0.01
N VAL A 179 0.76 21.04 -0.36
CA VAL A 179 1.38 20.78 -1.68
C VAL A 179 0.38 21.01 -2.81
N MET A 180 -0.87 20.58 -2.65
CA MET A 180 -1.89 20.75 -3.69
C MET A 180 -2.30 22.23 -3.85
N LYS A 181 -2.39 23.00 -2.77
CA LYS A 181 -2.60 24.44 -2.85
C LYS A 181 -1.51 25.15 -3.65
N GLU A 182 -0.26 24.80 -3.38
CA GLU A 182 0.90 25.39 -4.05
C GLU A 182 1.00 25.03 -5.54
N ARG A 183 0.66 23.80 -5.91
CA ARG A 183 0.85 23.27 -7.28
C ARG A 183 -0.35 23.44 -8.19
N ILE A 184 -1.57 23.32 -7.66
CA ILE A 184 -2.81 23.24 -8.43
C ILE A 184 -3.55 24.58 -8.37
N GLY A 185 -3.56 25.23 -7.21
CA GLY A 185 -4.19 26.51 -6.96
C GLY A 185 -5.69 26.42 -6.62
N ASP A 186 -6.17 27.48 -5.98
CA ASP A 186 -7.51 27.57 -5.39
C ASP A 186 -8.66 27.32 -6.38
N ALA A 187 -8.52 27.82 -7.61
CA ALA A 187 -9.59 27.73 -8.61
C ALA A 187 -9.96 26.29 -8.96
N VAL A 188 -8.96 25.39 -9.02
CA VAL A 188 -9.18 23.97 -9.30
C VAL A 188 -9.67 23.26 -8.04
N LEU A 189 -9.08 23.57 -6.87
CA LEU A 189 -9.45 22.91 -5.62
C LEU A 189 -10.90 23.17 -5.22
N ARG A 190 -11.47 24.36 -5.55
CA ARG A 190 -12.92 24.64 -5.39
C ARG A 190 -13.82 23.69 -6.20
N ASN A 191 -13.36 23.16 -7.30
CA ASN A 191 -14.14 22.20 -8.09
C ASN A 191 -14.05 20.77 -7.53
N ILE A 192 -13.07 20.49 -6.68
CA ILE A 192 -12.89 19.18 -6.07
C ILE A 192 -13.56 19.14 -4.69
N VAL A 193 -13.38 20.20 -3.88
CA VAL A 193 -13.87 20.26 -2.51
C VAL A 193 -15.08 21.21 -2.44
N PRO A 194 -16.29 20.71 -2.18
CA PRO A 194 -17.51 21.52 -2.19
C PRO A 194 -17.48 22.75 -1.23
N ASN A 195 -16.83 22.59 -0.09
CA ASN A 195 -16.73 23.64 0.94
C ASN A 195 -15.33 24.26 1.02
N TYR A 196 -14.62 24.36 -0.12
CA TYR A 196 -13.23 24.79 -0.18
C TYR A 196 -12.97 26.10 0.60
N ASP A 197 -13.78 27.13 0.38
CA ASP A 197 -13.56 28.45 0.98
C ASP A 197 -13.70 28.45 2.52
N ALA A 198 -14.42 27.49 3.08
CA ALA A 198 -14.52 27.29 4.53
C ALA A 198 -13.33 26.51 5.10
N LEU A 199 -12.67 25.69 4.28
CA LEU A 199 -11.60 24.76 4.72
C LEU A 199 -10.20 25.23 4.34
N LYS A 200 -10.05 26.17 3.42
CA LYS A 200 -8.76 26.54 2.81
C LYS A 200 -7.67 26.98 3.80
N ASP A 201 -8.05 27.49 4.95
CA ASP A 201 -7.12 27.97 5.98
C ASP A 201 -6.77 26.88 7.03
N ASP A 202 -7.44 25.73 6.99
CA ASP A 202 -7.13 24.54 7.79
C ASP A 202 -6.63 23.41 6.87
N ASN A 203 -5.30 23.24 6.81
CA ASN A 203 -4.70 22.25 5.94
C ASN A 203 -5.10 20.80 6.31
N LEU A 204 -5.41 20.51 7.58
CA LEU A 204 -5.83 19.17 7.98
C LEU A 204 -7.22 18.84 7.45
N GLU A 205 -8.19 19.74 7.67
CA GLU A 205 -9.58 19.55 7.23
C GLU A 205 -9.68 19.63 5.69
N LEU A 206 -8.94 20.53 5.06
CA LEU A 206 -8.84 20.59 3.61
C LEU A 206 -8.25 19.30 3.04
N GLY A 207 -7.17 18.80 3.64
CA GLY A 207 -6.52 17.55 3.22
C GLY A 207 -7.45 16.34 3.36
N ARG A 208 -8.21 16.28 4.45
CA ARG A 208 -9.26 15.26 4.65
C ARG A 208 -10.29 15.29 3.53
N ALA A 209 -10.86 16.45 3.27
CA ALA A 209 -11.87 16.62 2.23
C ALA A 209 -11.32 16.26 0.84
N LEU A 210 -10.13 16.76 0.50
CA LEU A 210 -9.46 16.42 -0.77
C LEU A 210 -9.25 14.93 -0.96
N HIS A 211 -8.66 14.27 0.02
CA HIS A 211 -8.39 12.84 -0.06
C HIS A 211 -9.66 12.01 -0.10
N HIS A 212 -10.71 12.39 0.63
CA HIS A 212 -12.00 11.69 0.57
C HIS A 212 -12.62 11.75 -0.83
N GLU A 213 -12.59 12.92 -1.48
CA GLU A 213 -13.12 13.06 -2.85
C GLU A 213 -12.26 12.30 -3.87
N MET A 214 -10.93 12.40 -3.78
CA MET A 214 -10.02 11.71 -4.69
C MET A 214 -10.11 10.19 -4.55
N ASP A 215 -10.14 9.67 -3.32
CA ASP A 215 -10.24 8.25 -3.03
C ASP A 215 -11.59 7.67 -3.51
N ARG A 216 -12.68 8.41 -3.27
CA ARG A 216 -14.00 8.07 -3.82
C ARG A 216 -14.01 8.03 -5.34
N ALA A 217 -13.45 9.06 -5.98
CA ALA A 217 -13.40 9.14 -7.44
C ALA A 217 -12.59 7.99 -8.04
N LEU A 218 -11.44 7.65 -7.43
CA LEU A 218 -10.59 6.55 -7.87
C LEU A 218 -11.29 5.19 -7.70
N ALA A 219 -11.94 4.97 -6.55
CA ALA A 219 -12.66 3.72 -6.30
C ALA A 219 -13.82 3.53 -7.28
N MET A 220 -14.59 4.57 -7.57
CA MET A 220 -15.66 4.53 -8.56
C MET A 220 -15.12 4.33 -9.97
N TYR A 221 -14.02 4.98 -10.33
CA TYR A 221 -13.35 4.80 -11.63
C TYR A 221 -12.97 3.33 -11.86
N HIS A 222 -12.31 2.70 -10.90
CA HIS A 222 -11.97 1.28 -10.98
C HIS A 222 -13.21 0.38 -11.01
N GLY A 223 -14.26 0.74 -10.27
CA GLY A 223 -15.54 0.03 -10.32
C GLY A 223 -16.17 0.08 -11.71
N ILE A 224 -16.23 1.25 -12.35
CA ILE A 224 -16.77 1.44 -13.70
C ILE A 224 -15.99 0.62 -14.73
N LEU A 225 -14.65 0.58 -14.63
CA LEU A 225 -13.81 -0.20 -15.54
C LEU A 225 -14.03 -1.71 -15.45
N SER A 226 -14.66 -2.19 -14.39
CA SER A 226 -15.03 -3.61 -14.25
C SER A 226 -16.26 -4.02 -15.04
N HIS A 227 -16.85 -3.12 -15.84
CA HIS A 227 -18.08 -3.35 -16.62
C HIS A 227 -19.25 -3.88 -15.76
N SER A 228 -19.52 -3.21 -14.64
CA SER A 228 -20.56 -3.56 -13.66
C SER A 228 -20.24 -4.79 -12.79
N GLY A 229 -19.00 -5.28 -12.80
CA GLY A 229 -18.55 -6.32 -11.87
C GLY A 229 -18.31 -5.79 -10.45
N ALA A 230 -18.07 -4.48 -10.32
CA ALA A 230 -17.91 -3.77 -9.06
C ALA A 230 -18.48 -2.35 -9.17
N ALA A 231 -18.84 -1.73 -8.06
CA ALA A 231 -19.28 -0.34 -7.99
C ALA A 231 -18.18 0.60 -7.47
N MET A 232 -17.48 0.15 -6.44
CA MET A 232 -16.33 0.83 -5.84
C MET A 232 -15.21 -0.19 -5.66
N ALA A 233 -14.09 -0.01 -6.35
CA ALA A 233 -13.05 -1.02 -6.37
C ALA A 233 -11.65 -0.46 -6.13
N GLU A 234 -10.79 -1.31 -5.58
CA GLU A 234 -9.34 -1.17 -5.65
C GLU A 234 -8.81 -2.03 -6.78
N ALA A 235 -7.96 -1.45 -7.61
CA ALA A 235 -7.39 -2.13 -8.77
C ALA A 235 -6.00 -2.66 -8.46
N PHE A 236 -5.72 -3.86 -8.98
CA PHE A 236 -4.44 -4.53 -8.83
C PHE A 236 -3.97 -5.11 -10.16
N ARG A 237 -2.67 -5.32 -10.24
CA ARG A 237 -2.09 -6.22 -11.22
C ARG A 237 -1.59 -7.47 -10.49
N TYR A 238 -2.25 -8.59 -10.75
CA TYR A 238 -1.84 -9.89 -10.21
C TYR A 238 -0.63 -10.41 -10.98
N GLN A 239 0.44 -10.67 -10.25
CA GLN A 239 1.65 -11.33 -10.76
C GLN A 239 1.54 -12.81 -10.44
N GLY A 240 0.71 -13.52 -11.19
CA GLY A 240 0.54 -14.96 -11.04
C GLY A 240 1.30 -15.72 -12.11
N GLN A 241 1.69 -16.95 -11.78
CA GLN A 241 2.04 -17.93 -12.78
C GLN A 241 0.78 -18.73 -13.11
N PHE A 242 0.38 -18.71 -14.39
CA PHE A 242 -0.65 -19.62 -14.86
C PHE A 242 -0.02 -20.99 -15.05
N LYS A 243 -0.34 -21.92 -14.15
CA LYS A 243 0.05 -23.31 -14.32
C LYS A 243 -0.93 -23.96 -15.30
N LEU A 244 -0.42 -24.35 -16.45
CA LEU A 244 -1.14 -25.19 -17.40
C LEU A 244 -0.61 -26.62 -17.29
N ASP A 245 -1.47 -27.62 -17.42
CA ASP A 245 -1.05 -29.02 -17.49
C ASP A 245 -0.32 -29.32 -18.80
N LYS A 246 -0.71 -28.62 -19.88
CA LYS A 246 -0.06 -28.63 -21.19
C LYS A 246 -0.40 -27.38 -21.98
N LEU A 247 0.43 -27.04 -22.95
CA LEU A 247 0.08 -26.00 -23.93
C LEU A 247 -1.06 -26.47 -24.82
N MET A 248 -1.99 -25.57 -25.11
CA MET A 248 -3.11 -25.84 -25.99
C MET A 248 -2.67 -25.67 -27.45
#